data_6a3ea95c802c99ac4e9575472a15fc68
#
_entry.id   6a3ea95c802c99ac4e9575472a15fc68
#
_cell.length_a   1.000
_cell.length_b   1.000
_cell.length_c   1.000
_cell.angle_alpha   90.00
_cell.angle_beta   90.00
_cell.angle_gamma   90.00
#
_symmetry.space_group_name_H-M   'P 1'
#
loop_
_entity.id
_entity.type
_entity.pdbx_description
1 polymer ?
#
loop_
_entity_poly.entity_id
_entity_poly.type
_entity_poly.pdbx_seq_one_letter_code
_entity_poly.pdbx_strand_id
1 'polypeptide(L)'
;MRRTLLTPLAASLALACAAATAADVPTVIPAQAVKTAEQLRDKAMHDDTAYRIVEGLTTEIGPRLAGGPNDQRARDWVVAKMKALGFDKVWTEPVSFPLWERRSESGAIVAPFPQKLVLTALGYSPATPKGGLTAQVVAFPTLDALKAADPATIKGRIVYVGARMTRQKDGHDYAIGSGVRVDGPVIAQAKGAAGFLLRSAGTDPHSRAPHTGVTGFTDPAKAIPAAALAEPDADQLERVLAYGKPVTVKMDLDCGLAGTYTGANVIGEITGRKHPEQIVDIGGHLDSWDPGTGAIDDGAGVAIAMGAAKLIRDLPKRPDRTIRVIAFANEEMGLFGGRAYAEKHAAEVAKHVLGTESDFGAGRIWRMSASVKPEARGAIGQIAKVLAPIGVAYDATKPGGGGSDLSQMHAKGMAALSLTQDGTYYFDWHHTSEDTLDKIDPSDLAQNVAVYAAYAYMAAQAKGDFGSAPGAFANDGAGE
;
A
#
# COMPACT_ATOMS: atom_id res chain seq x y z
N MET A 1 -5.58 30.12 -89.55
CA MET A 1 -5.73 30.69 -88.22
C MET A 1 -5.62 29.56 -87.21
N ARG A 2 -4.47 29.32 -86.62
CA ARG A 2 -4.24 28.33 -85.58
C ARG A 2 -4.08 29.05 -84.25
N ARG A 3 -4.96 28.87 -83.30
CA ARG A 3 -4.88 29.39 -81.95
C ARG A 3 -4.11 28.36 -81.07
N THR A 4 -2.99 28.78 -80.57
CA THR A 4 -2.19 28.06 -79.57
C THR A 4 -2.73 28.39 -78.19
N LEU A 5 -3.12 27.31 -77.43
CA LEU A 5 -3.51 27.39 -76.07
C LEU A 5 -2.27 27.17 -75.17
N LEU A 6 -1.98 28.19 -74.38
CA LEU A 6 -0.96 28.15 -73.31
C LEU A 6 -1.63 27.65 -72.00
N THR A 7 -1.19 26.50 -71.50
CA THR A 7 -1.52 26.01 -70.15
C THR A 7 -0.54 26.55 -69.12
N PRO A 8 -0.99 27.08 -67.97
CA PRO A 8 -0.08 27.47 -66.91
C PRO A 8 0.27 26.28 -66.06
N LEU A 9 1.57 26.05 -65.83
CA LEU A 9 2.16 25.07 -64.92
C LEU A 9 2.06 25.64 -63.51
N ALA A 10 1.19 25.09 -62.64
CA ALA A 10 1.13 25.43 -61.22
C ALA A 10 2.21 24.64 -60.49
N ALA A 11 3.25 25.32 -60.03
CA ALA A 11 4.27 24.76 -59.15
C ALA A 11 3.72 24.70 -57.72
N SER A 12 3.37 23.51 -57.22
CA SER A 12 3.02 23.29 -55.82
C SER A 12 4.29 23.20 -54.96
N LEU A 13 4.55 24.25 -54.18
CA LEU A 13 5.59 24.25 -53.16
C LEU A 13 5.08 23.45 -51.95
N ALA A 14 5.52 22.19 -51.78
CA ALA A 14 5.28 21.42 -50.55
C ALA A 14 6.20 21.96 -49.45
N LEU A 15 5.62 22.68 -48.48
CA LEU A 15 6.30 23.03 -47.22
C LEU A 15 6.40 21.76 -46.36
N ALA A 16 7.55 21.12 -46.35
CA ALA A 16 7.87 20.09 -45.39
C ALA A 16 8.13 20.81 -44.02
N CYS A 17 7.13 20.84 -43.15
CA CYS A 17 7.34 21.10 -41.73
C CYS A 17 8.16 19.96 -41.16
N ALA A 18 9.48 20.10 -41.07
CA ALA A 18 10.29 19.30 -40.19
C ALA A 18 9.85 19.62 -38.74
N ALA A 19 9.12 18.70 -38.12
CA ALA A 19 8.96 18.72 -36.68
C ALA A 19 10.35 18.52 -36.10
N ALA A 20 10.98 19.62 -35.66
CA ALA A 20 12.17 19.56 -34.83
C ALA A 20 11.73 18.82 -33.56
N THR A 21 12.19 17.59 -33.38
CA THR A 21 12.14 16.90 -32.07
C THR A 21 12.93 17.81 -31.12
N ALA A 22 12.24 18.48 -30.22
CA ALA A 22 12.90 19.22 -29.14
C ALA A 22 13.83 18.21 -28.46
N ALA A 23 15.13 18.49 -28.45
CA ALA A 23 16.08 17.67 -27.72
C ALA A 23 15.58 17.61 -26.27
N ASP A 24 15.39 16.38 -25.72
CA ASP A 24 14.90 16.19 -24.37
C ASP A 24 15.87 16.86 -23.39
N VAL A 25 15.40 17.94 -22.75
CA VAL A 25 16.21 18.74 -21.85
C VAL A 25 16.38 17.96 -20.55
N PRO A 26 17.62 17.76 -20.06
CA PRO A 26 17.85 17.06 -18.81
C PRO A 26 17.12 17.73 -17.64
N THR A 27 16.50 16.89 -16.80
CA THR A 27 15.91 17.36 -15.53
C THR A 27 17.04 17.63 -14.54
N VAL A 28 17.07 18.85 -13.98
CA VAL A 28 18.15 19.32 -13.09
C VAL A 28 17.57 19.92 -11.82
N ILE A 29 18.12 19.54 -10.67
CA ILE A 29 17.79 20.15 -9.38
C ILE A 29 18.79 21.29 -9.13
N PRO A 30 18.31 22.54 -8.93
CA PRO A 30 19.20 23.69 -8.68
C PRO A 30 20.05 23.49 -7.42
N ALA A 31 21.32 23.92 -7.45
CA ALA A 31 22.24 23.75 -6.31
C ALA A 31 21.71 24.33 -4.99
N GLN A 32 20.98 25.45 -5.06
CA GLN A 32 20.34 26.02 -3.86
C GLN A 32 19.24 25.10 -3.31
N ALA A 33 18.50 24.39 -4.16
CA ALA A 33 17.50 23.44 -3.73
C ALA A 33 18.13 22.21 -3.07
N VAL A 34 19.28 21.75 -3.57
CA VAL A 34 20.06 20.69 -2.93
C VAL A 34 20.45 21.07 -1.50
N LYS A 35 21.04 22.26 -1.30
CA LYS A 35 21.40 22.77 0.04
C LYS A 35 20.20 22.88 0.98
N THR A 36 19.05 23.35 0.46
CA THR A 36 17.85 23.45 1.29
C THR A 36 17.32 22.05 1.65
N ALA A 37 17.39 21.08 0.73
CA ALA A 37 17.00 19.70 0.99
C ALA A 37 17.91 19.02 2.06
N GLU A 38 19.22 19.29 2.04
CA GLU A 38 20.14 18.84 3.08
C GLU A 38 19.74 19.39 4.45
N GLN A 39 19.41 20.70 4.53
CA GLN A 39 18.94 21.33 5.78
C GLN A 39 17.59 20.76 6.24
N LEU A 40 16.64 20.48 5.30
CA LEU A 40 15.37 19.85 5.60
C LEU A 40 15.57 18.44 6.16
N ARG A 41 16.39 17.65 5.49
CA ARG A 41 16.79 16.30 5.92
C ARG A 41 17.31 16.32 7.36
N ASP A 42 18.28 17.17 7.62
CA ASP A 42 18.94 17.23 8.95
C ASP A 42 17.96 17.74 10.02
N LYS A 43 17.08 18.69 9.70
CA LYS A 43 16.03 19.16 10.61
C LYS A 43 15.01 18.06 10.90
N ALA A 44 14.57 17.31 9.87
CA ALA A 44 13.57 16.27 9.99
C ALA A 44 14.01 15.12 10.89
N MET A 45 15.32 14.82 10.96
CA MET A 45 15.90 13.81 11.87
C MET A 45 15.65 14.10 13.35
N HIS A 46 15.19 15.31 13.70
CA HIS A 46 14.93 15.77 15.07
C HIS A 46 13.48 16.30 15.23
N ASP A 47 12.60 16.08 14.24
CA ASP A 47 11.21 16.53 14.28
C ASP A 47 10.31 15.40 14.78
N ASP A 48 9.41 15.68 15.72
CA ASP A 48 8.49 14.70 16.31
C ASP A 48 7.07 14.77 15.73
N THR A 49 6.84 15.60 14.70
CA THR A 49 5.49 15.85 14.16
C THR A 49 4.82 14.56 13.69
N ALA A 50 5.56 13.71 12.98
CA ALA A 50 5.01 12.44 12.48
C ALA A 50 4.66 11.50 13.65
N TYR A 51 5.53 11.37 14.64
CA TYR A 51 5.24 10.54 15.81
C TYR A 51 3.96 10.99 16.54
N ARG A 52 3.77 12.30 16.72
CA ARG A 52 2.54 12.85 17.33
C ARG A 52 1.30 12.65 16.47
N ILE A 53 1.45 12.53 15.16
CA ILE A 53 0.33 12.20 14.27
C ILE A 53 -0.06 10.72 14.47
N VAL A 54 0.91 9.79 14.48
CA VAL A 54 0.64 8.37 14.76
C VAL A 54 0.04 8.20 16.16
N GLU A 55 0.64 8.84 17.18
CA GLU A 55 0.12 8.84 18.55
C GLU A 55 -1.34 9.29 18.60
N GLY A 56 -1.70 10.38 17.89
CA GLY A 56 -3.08 10.85 17.83
C GLY A 56 -4.01 9.87 17.10
N LEU A 57 -3.62 9.35 15.94
CA LEU A 57 -4.43 8.36 15.21
C LEU A 57 -4.69 7.09 16.03
N THR A 58 -3.67 6.58 16.72
CA THR A 58 -3.80 5.34 17.49
C THR A 58 -4.49 5.53 18.85
N THR A 59 -4.39 6.73 19.45
CA THR A 59 -4.92 7.03 20.79
C THR A 59 -6.31 7.65 20.75
N GLU A 60 -6.54 8.64 19.85
CA GLU A 60 -7.81 9.35 19.78
C GLU A 60 -8.85 8.62 18.91
N ILE A 61 -8.37 7.86 17.90
CA ILE A 61 -9.23 7.16 16.93
C ILE A 61 -9.18 5.64 17.18
N GLY A 62 -8.00 5.02 17.14
CA GLY A 62 -7.80 3.57 17.25
C GLY A 62 -7.99 2.83 15.92
N PRO A 63 -8.50 1.57 15.94
CA PRO A 63 -8.71 0.76 14.74
C PRO A 63 -9.58 1.48 13.69
N ARG A 64 -9.18 1.44 12.42
CA ARG A 64 -9.78 2.26 11.35
C ARG A 64 -10.26 1.43 10.16
N LEU A 65 -10.83 0.23 10.42
CA LEU A 65 -11.36 -0.60 9.33
C LEU A 65 -12.30 0.23 8.45
N ALA A 66 -12.07 0.17 7.14
CA ALA A 66 -12.81 0.97 6.17
C ALA A 66 -14.33 0.71 6.26
N GLY A 67 -15.11 1.78 6.43
CA GLY A 67 -16.55 1.74 6.68
C GLY A 67 -16.95 1.35 8.10
N GLY A 68 -15.98 1.05 8.97
CA GLY A 68 -16.21 0.76 10.38
C GLY A 68 -16.53 2.03 11.21
N PRO A 69 -16.78 1.86 12.52
CA PRO A 69 -17.23 2.95 13.39
C PRO A 69 -16.27 4.15 13.46
N ASN A 70 -14.98 3.92 13.24
CA ASN A 70 -13.95 4.95 13.33
C ASN A 70 -13.56 5.56 11.98
N ASP A 71 -14.01 5.02 10.83
CA ASP A 71 -13.65 5.50 9.50
C ASP A 71 -13.94 7.00 9.31
N GLN A 72 -15.19 7.43 9.59
CA GLN A 72 -15.55 8.85 9.48
C GLN A 72 -14.76 9.72 10.47
N ARG A 73 -14.58 9.26 11.71
CA ARG A 73 -13.83 9.99 12.74
C ARG A 73 -12.37 10.18 12.33
N ALA A 74 -11.74 9.17 11.74
CA ALA A 74 -10.36 9.23 11.24
C ALA A 74 -10.23 10.28 10.13
N ARG A 75 -11.14 10.28 9.16
CA ARG A 75 -11.17 11.27 8.07
C ARG A 75 -11.33 12.69 8.60
N ASP A 76 -12.26 12.91 9.51
CA ASP A 76 -12.49 14.22 10.11
C ASP A 76 -11.28 14.69 10.92
N TRP A 77 -10.64 13.77 11.64
CA TRP A 77 -9.41 14.03 12.39
C TRP A 77 -8.25 14.44 11.48
N VAL A 78 -8.02 13.70 10.37
CA VAL A 78 -6.95 14.01 9.39
C VAL A 78 -7.22 15.36 8.72
N VAL A 79 -8.46 15.65 8.32
CA VAL A 79 -8.85 16.97 7.77
C VAL A 79 -8.53 18.10 8.76
N ALA A 80 -8.90 17.92 10.03
CA ALA A 80 -8.60 18.91 11.07
C ALA A 80 -7.09 19.07 11.31
N LYS A 81 -6.37 17.95 11.34
CA LYS A 81 -4.91 17.93 11.55
C LYS A 81 -4.16 18.61 10.41
N MET A 82 -4.49 18.30 9.14
CA MET A 82 -3.89 18.98 7.98
C MET A 82 -4.12 20.50 8.03
N LYS A 83 -5.33 20.93 8.37
CA LYS A 83 -5.64 22.35 8.54
C LYS A 83 -4.81 22.99 9.67
N ALA A 84 -4.69 22.32 10.81
CA ALA A 84 -3.88 22.78 11.94
C ALA A 84 -2.39 22.85 11.62
N LEU A 85 -1.88 21.96 10.78
CA LEU A 85 -0.51 21.97 10.25
C LEU A 85 -0.30 23.06 9.18
N GLY A 86 -1.35 23.78 8.76
CA GLY A 86 -1.30 24.90 7.84
C GLY A 86 -1.21 24.53 6.37
N PHE A 87 -1.83 23.41 5.97
CA PHE A 87 -2.04 23.09 4.57
C PHE A 87 -2.91 24.18 3.91
N ASP A 88 -2.57 24.55 2.68
CA ASP A 88 -3.24 25.65 1.97
C ASP A 88 -4.64 25.23 1.48
N LYS A 89 -4.80 23.95 1.11
CA LYS A 89 -6.06 23.34 0.71
C LYS A 89 -6.21 21.98 1.38
N VAL A 90 -7.42 21.66 1.83
CA VAL A 90 -7.78 20.34 2.37
C VAL A 90 -9.20 20.02 1.92
N TRP A 91 -9.35 18.86 1.26
CA TRP A 91 -10.66 18.38 0.78
C TRP A 91 -10.73 16.85 0.83
N THR A 92 -11.90 16.31 0.51
CA THR A 92 -12.12 14.86 0.42
C THR A 92 -12.62 14.49 -0.97
N GLU A 93 -12.30 13.27 -1.41
CA GLU A 93 -12.78 12.68 -2.65
C GLU A 93 -13.50 11.37 -2.34
N PRO A 94 -14.79 11.23 -2.69
CA PRO A 94 -15.58 10.07 -2.30
C PRO A 94 -15.06 8.78 -2.95
N VAL A 95 -15.10 7.70 -2.18
CA VAL A 95 -14.70 6.35 -2.59
C VAL A 95 -15.78 5.37 -2.14
N SER A 96 -16.38 4.63 -3.06
CA SER A 96 -17.40 3.61 -2.75
C SER A 96 -16.81 2.21 -2.83
N PHE A 97 -17.14 1.38 -1.84
CA PHE A 97 -16.62 0.01 -1.73
C PHE A 97 -17.60 -0.91 -0.99
N PRO A 98 -17.46 -2.25 -1.14
CA PRO A 98 -18.21 -3.21 -0.35
C PRO A 98 -17.86 -3.08 1.14
N LEU A 99 -18.87 -2.96 2.00
CA LEU A 99 -18.69 -2.98 3.45
C LEU A 99 -18.61 -4.43 3.94
N TRP A 100 -17.49 -4.78 4.56
CA TRP A 100 -17.32 -6.03 5.28
C TRP A 100 -17.12 -5.75 6.77
N GLU A 101 -17.73 -6.58 7.61
CA GLU A 101 -17.71 -6.41 9.06
C GLU A 101 -17.25 -7.69 9.75
N ARG A 102 -16.48 -7.51 10.82
CA ARG A 102 -16.12 -8.53 11.80
C ARG A 102 -16.85 -8.24 13.10
N ARG A 103 -17.49 -9.25 13.72
CA ARG A 103 -18.21 -9.10 14.98
C ARG A 103 -17.67 -10.01 16.07
N SER A 104 -17.55 -11.31 15.79
CA SER A 104 -16.96 -12.25 16.74
C SER A 104 -16.35 -13.46 16.02
N GLU A 105 -15.36 -14.07 16.69
CA GLU A 105 -14.64 -15.21 16.13
C GLU A 105 -14.12 -16.13 17.22
N SER A 106 -14.15 -17.45 16.97
CA SER A 106 -13.56 -18.46 17.86
C SER A 106 -13.21 -19.73 17.11
N GLY A 107 -12.22 -20.46 17.62
CA GLY A 107 -11.78 -21.72 17.06
C GLY A 107 -11.35 -22.74 18.11
N ALA A 108 -11.49 -24.03 17.77
CA ALA A 108 -11.00 -25.13 18.62
C ALA A 108 -10.74 -26.39 17.81
N ILE A 109 -9.71 -27.12 18.15
CA ILE A 109 -9.63 -28.55 17.87
C ILE A 109 -10.65 -29.24 18.81
N VAL A 110 -11.59 -30.02 18.25
CA VAL A 110 -12.60 -30.74 19.04
C VAL A 110 -12.32 -32.23 19.15
N ALA A 111 -11.51 -32.78 18.25
CA ALA A 111 -11.00 -34.15 18.29
C ALA A 111 -9.65 -34.23 17.55
N PRO A 112 -8.75 -35.15 17.91
CA PRO A 112 -8.84 -36.12 19.01
C PRO A 112 -8.45 -35.52 20.38
N PHE A 113 -7.79 -34.39 20.43
CA PHE A 113 -7.30 -33.70 21.62
C PHE A 113 -7.89 -32.31 21.71
N PRO A 114 -9.01 -32.11 22.43
CA PRO A 114 -9.70 -30.80 22.44
C PRO A 114 -8.86 -29.69 23.04
N GLN A 115 -8.72 -28.57 22.30
CA GLN A 115 -8.02 -27.33 22.74
C GLN A 115 -8.51 -26.14 21.95
N LYS A 116 -8.45 -24.95 22.57
CA LYS A 116 -8.73 -23.69 21.88
C LYS A 116 -7.65 -23.40 20.84
N LEU A 117 -8.07 -22.77 19.76
CA LEU A 117 -7.21 -22.16 18.76
C LEU A 117 -7.50 -20.65 18.71
N VAL A 118 -6.45 -19.85 18.66
CA VAL A 118 -6.57 -18.43 18.38
C VAL A 118 -6.53 -18.24 16.87
N LEU A 119 -7.59 -17.65 16.36
CA LEU A 119 -7.74 -17.38 14.93
C LEU A 119 -8.38 -16.01 14.70
N THR A 120 -8.25 -15.50 13.47
CA THR A 120 -8.95 -14.31 13.01
C THR A 120 -9.56 -14.55 11.63
N ALA A 121 -10.79 -14.08 11.43
CA ALA A 121 -11.45 -14.16 10.14
C ALA A 121 -10.70 -13.33 9.08
N LEU A 122 -10.67 -13.79 7.85
CA LEU A 122 -10.10 -13.05 6.73
C LEU A 122 -11.14 -12.12 6.11
N GLY A 123 -10.67 -11.00 5.57
CA GLY A 123 -11.51 -10.06 4.83
C GLY A 123 -12.24 -10.74 3.67
N TYR A 124 -13.50 -10.39 3.47
CA TYR A 124 -14.46 -11.03 2.56
C TYR A 124 -14.85 -12.47 2.90
N SER A 125 -14.38 -13.02 4.03
CA SER A 125 -14.94 -14.29 4.55
C SER A 125 -16.40 -14.10 4.90
N PRO A 126 -17.31 -15.04 4.51
CA PRO A 126 -18.66 -15.10 5.07
C PRO A 126 -18.65 -15.65 6.50
N ALA A 127 -19.75 -15.45 7.21
CA ALA A 127 -20.00 -16.11 8.48
C ALA A 127 -20.05 -17.64 8.33
N THR A 128 -19.74 -18.35 9.41
CA THR A 128 -20.06 -19.78 9.51
C THR A 128 -21.57 -19.97 9.67
N PRO A 129 -22.12 -21.18 9.39
CA PRO A 129 -23.48 -21.52 9.77
C PRO A 129 -23.73 -21.29 11.26
N LYS A 130 -24.99 -21.05 11.63
CA LYS A 130 -25.38 -20.89 13.05
C LYS A 130 -24.89 -22.08 13.90
N GLY A 131 -24.12 -21.76 14.93
CA GLY A 131 -23.49 -22.76 15.81
C GLY A 131 -22.08 -23.19 15.37
N GLY A 132 -21.55 -22.54 14.34
CA GLY A 132 -20.20 -22.75 13.84
C GLY A 132 -20.09 -23.84 12.78
N LEU A 133 -18.95 -23.91 12.10
CA LEU A 133 -18.56 -24.95 11.17
C LEU A 133 -17.68 -25.97 11.88
N THR A 134 -18.09 -27.23 11.90
CA THR A 134 -17.31 -28.36 12.45
C THR A 134 -17.03 -29.36 11.36
N ALA A 135 -15.76 -29.61 11.03
CA ALA A 135 -15.37 -30.56 9.99
C ALA A 135 -13.96 -31.14 10.25
N GLN A 136 -13.66 -32.27 9.59
CA GLN A 136 -12.31 -32.81 9.57
C GLN A 136 -11.38 -31.89 8.79
N VAL A 137 -10.14 -31.78 9.26
CA VAL A 137 -9.07 -31.01 8.62
C VAL A 137 -8.33 -31.88 7.60
N VAL A 138 -8.05 -31.31 6.42
CA VAL A 138 -7.04 -31.79 5.49
C VAL A 138 -5.96 -30.72 5.35
N ALA A 139 -4.70 -31.11 5.52
CA ALA A 139 -3.57 -30.18 5.59
C ALA A 139 -2.65 -30.28 4.37
N PHE A 140 -2.15 -29.13 3.95
CA PHE A 140 -1.20 -28.97 2.85
C PHE A 140 -0.02 -28.11 3.30
N PRO A 141 1.23 -28.48 2.98
CA PRO A 141 2.41 -27.69 3.38
C PRO A 141 2.55 -26.40 2.58
N THR A 142 2.01 -26.33 1.36
CA THR A 142 2.12 -25.17 0.46
C THR A 142 0.86 -24.98 -0.36
N LEU A 143 0.73 -23.80 -0.97
CA LEU A 143 -0.35 -23.51 -1.91
C LEU A 143 -0.32 -24.45 -3.14
N ASP A 144 0.87 -24.77 -3.65
CA ASP A 144 1.00 -25.67 -4.80
C ASP A 144 0.58 -27.10 -4.47
N ALA A 145 0.84 -27.57 -3.25
CA ALA A 145 0.32 -28.85 -2.80
C ALA A 145 -1.22 -28.87 -2.78
N LEU A 146 -1.86 -27.77 -2.35
CA LEU A 146 -3.31 -27.61 -2.43
C LEU A 146 -3.81 -27.58 -3.89
N LYS A 147 -3.12 -26.84 -4.77
CA LYS A 147 -3.47 -26.80 -6.22
C LYS A 147 -3.45 -28.20 -6.83
N ALA A 148 -2.45 -29.03 -6.50
CA ALA A 148 -2.29 -30.38 -7.04
C ALA A 148 -3.22 -31.45 -6.41
N ALA A 149 -3.87 -31.15 -5.29
CA ALA A 149 -4.65 -32.13 -4.54
C ALA A 149 -5.91 -32.60 -5.25
N ASP A 150 -6.26 -33.88 -5.09
CA ASP A 150 -7.52 -34.44 -5.56
C ASP A 150 -8.71 -33.83 -4.81
N PRO A 151 -9.69 -33.22 -5.48
CA PRO A 151 -10.90 -32.69 -4.86
C PRO A 151 -11.64 -33.70 -3.94
N ALA A 152 -11.58 -35.01 -4.23
CA ALA A 152 -12.20 -36.03 -3.39
C ALA A 152 -11.63 -36.05 -1.96
N THR A 153 -10.37 -35.68 -1.78
CA THR A 153 -9.73 -35.58 -0.46
C THR A 153 -10.11 -34.31 0.32
N ILE A 154 -10.69 -33.32 -0.37
CA ILE A 154 -10.99 -31.98 0.17
C ILE A 154 -12.49 -31.80 0.45
N LYS A 155 -13.34 -32.39 -0.36
CA LYS A 155 -14.79 -32.16 -0.31
C LYS A 155 -15.39 -32.31 1.09
N GLY A 156 -16.06 -31.25 1.56
CA GLY A 156 -16.72 -31.19 2.87
C GLY A 156 -15.78 -31.05 4.07
N ARG A 157 -14.47 -30.85 3.85
CA ARG A 157 -13.46 -30.68 4.92
C ARG A 157 -13.07 -29.22 5.10
N ILE A 158 -12.43 -28.91 6.22
CA ILE A 158 -11.67 -27.68 6.40
C ILE A 158 -10.27 -27.91 5.82
N VAL A 159 -9.90 -27.11 4.83
CA VAL A 159 -8.53 -27.10 4.30
C VAL A 159 -7.65 -26.25 5.21
N TYR A 160 -6.48 -26.76 5.59
CA TYR A 160 -5.44 -26.01 6.25
C TYR A 160 -4.18 -25.94 5.38
N VAL A 161 -3.60 -24.74 5.21
CA VAL A 161 -2.31 -24.54 4.52
C VAL A 161 -1.29 -23.97 5.49
N GLY A 162 -0.20 -24.72 5.72
CA GLY A 162 0.83 -24.43 6.73
C GLY A 162 2.08 -23.78 6.17
N ALA A 163 2.01 -23.04 5.05
CA ALA A 163 3.17 -22.36 4.46
C ALA A 163 3.77 -21.34 5.44
N ARG A 164 5.10 -21.26 5.48
CA ARG A 164 5.83 -20.40 6.42
C ARG A 164 6.55 -19.29 5.67
N MET A 165 6.62 -18.14 6.30
CA MET A 165 7.43 -17.00 5.88
C MET A 165 8.70 -16.93 6.74
N THR A 166 9.75 -16.30 6.20
CA THR A 166 10.97 -15.96 6.92
C THR A 166 11.16 -14.45 6.95
N ARG A 167 11.82 -13.93 8.00
CA ARG A 167 12.13 -12.51 8.10
C ARG A 167 13.09 -12.10 7.00
N GLN A 168 12.70 -11.08 6.25
CA GLN A 168 13.49 -10.48 5.17
C GLN A 168 13.44 -8.96 5.30
N LYS A 169 14.56 -8.30 5.03
CA LYS A 169 14.63 -6.84 5.13
C LYS A 169 13.71 -6.13 4.14
N ASP A 170 13.52 -6.71 2.95
CA ASP A 170 12.62 -6.19 1.91
C ASP A 170 11.27 -6.92 1.86
N GLY A 171 11.01 -7.83 2.80
CA GLY A 171 9.72 -8.48 2.97
C GLY A 171 9.30 -9.43 1.84
N HIS A 172 10.21 -9.84 0.93
CA HIS A 172 9.85 -10.58 -0.28
C HIS A 172 9.12 -11.92 -0.03
N ASP A 173 9.33 -12.56 1.14
CA ASP A 173 8.61 -13.80 1.49
C ASP A 173 7.10 -13.54 1.77
N TYR A 174 6.67 -12.27 1.89
CA TYR A 174 5.24 -11.97 2.05
C TYR A 174 4.39 -12.50 0.91
N ALA A 175 4.93 -12.57 -0.30
CA ALA A 175 4.27 -13.18 -1.45
C ALA A 175 3.85 -14.64 -1.19
N ILE A 176 4.56 -15.38 -0.33
CA ILE A 176 4.19 -16.76 0.07
C ILE A 176 2.94 -16.73 0.94
N GLY A 177 2.95 -15.94 2.02
CA GLY A 177 1.84 -15.86 2.98
C GLY A 177 0.58 -15.22 2.37
N SER A 178 0.74 -14.09 1.68
CA SER A 178 -0.36 -13.40 1.01
C SER A 178 -0.95 -14.24 -0.13
N GLY A 179 -0.12 -14.95 -0.91
CA GLY A 179 -0.61 -15.87 -1.94
C GLY A 179 -1.48 -16.99 -1.37
N VAL A 180 -1.11 -17.57 -0.22
CA VAL A 180 -1.97 -18.55 0.47
C VAL A 180 -3.26 -17.91 0.98
N ARG A 181 -3.19 -16.70 1.53
CA ARG A 181 -4.35 -15.98 2.05
C ARG A 181 -5.34 -15.60 0.95
N VAL A 182 -4.85 -15.11 -0.18
CA VAL A 182 -5.68 -14.65 -1.29
C VAL A 182 -6.22 -15.83 -2.10
N ASP A 183 -5.35 -16.71 -2.59
CA ASP A 183 -5.73 -17.77 -3.52
C ASP A 183 -6.21 -19.04 -2.83
N GLY A 184 -5.69 -19.35 -1.64
CA GLY A 184 -5.98 -20.60 -0.94
C GLY A 184 -7.47 -20.84 -0.70
N PRO A 185 -8.24 -19.89 -0.16
CA PRO A 185 -9.69 -20.02 0.05
C PRO A 185 -10.45 -20.27 -1.25
N VAL A 186 -10.07 -19.58 -2.34
CA VAL A 186 -10.69 -19.70 -3.67
C VAL A 186 -10.45 -21.10 -4.24
N ILE A 187 -9.21 -21.61 -4.16
CA ILE A 187 -8.85 -22.95 -4.64
C ILE A 187 -9.54 -24.04 -3.80
N ALA A 188 -9.56 -23.86 -2.48
CA ALA A 188 -10.24 -24.80 -1.58
C ALA A 188 -11.74 -24.87 -1.86
N GLN A 189 -12.38 -23.71 -2.05
CA GLN A 189 -13.78 -23.59 -2.44
C GLN A 189 -14.07 -24.30 -3.77
N ALA A 190 -13.26 -24.09 -4.80
CA ALA A 190 -13.39 -24.71 -6.10
C ALA A 190 -13.28 -26.26 -6.03
N LYS A 191 -12.60 -26.80 -5.02
CA LYS A 191 -12.45 -28.22 -4.74
C LYS A 191 -13.50 -28.76 -3.75
N GLY A 192 -14.46 -27.92 -3.31
CA GLY A 192 -15.59 -28.32 -2.47
C GLY A 192 -15.28 -28.36 -0.97
N ALA A 193 -14.28 -27.61 -0.50
CA ALA A 193 -14.01 -27.43 0.92
C ALA A 193 -15.21 -26.78 1.64
N ALA A 194 -15.43 -27.14 2.90
CA ALA A 194 -16.42 -26.50 3.75
C ALA A 194 -15.91 -25.20 4.40
N GLY A 195 -14.60 -25.07 4.57
CA GLY A 195 -13.94 -23.90 5.14
C GLY A 195 -12.43 -23.93 4.89
N PHE A 196 -11.77 -22.84 5.23
CA PHE A 196 -10.34 -22.67 5.02
C PHE A 196 -9.65 -22.10 6.25
N LEU A 197 -8.49 -22.63 6.57
CA LEU A 197 -7.56 -22.12 7.57
C LEU A 197 -6.17 -22.00 6.97
N LEU A 198 -5.43 -20.97 7.35
CA LEU A 198 -4.02 -20.88 7.03
C LEU A 198 -3.21 -20.59 8.30
N ARG A 199 -1.93 -20.95 8.27
CA ARG A 199 -0.93 -20.35 9.15
C ARG A 199 -0.86 -18.87 8.82
N SER A 200 -0.84 -18.00 9.81
CA SER A 200 -0.72 -16.55 9.61
C SER A 200 0.39 -16.17 8.62
N ALA A 201 0.15 -15.12 7.84
CA ALA A 201 1.17 -14.52 6.98
C ALA A 201 2.11 -13.63 7.82
N GLY A 202 2.78 -14.23 8.79
CA GLY A 202 3.62 -13.58 9.79
C GLY A 202 5.00 -14.22 9.92
N THR A 203 5.86 -13.58 10.71
CA THR A 203 7.27 -14.00 10.91
C THR A 203 7.66 -14.16 12.36
N ASP A 204 6.77 -13.89 13.33
CA ASP A 204 7.02 -14.16 14.75
C ASP A 204 6.37 -15.51 15.17
N PRO A 205 7.17 -16.60 15.35
CA PRO A 205 6.64 -17.90 15.72
C PRO A 205 6.11 -17.96 17.16
N HIS A 206 6.26 -16.89 17.93
CA HIS A 206 5.88 -16.85 19.36
C HIS A 206 4.64 -15.98 19.60
N SER A 207 4.26 -15.12 18.66
CA SER A 207 3.06 -14.28 18.78
C SER A 207 1.79 -15.12 18.63
N ARG A 208 0.83 -14.92 19.55
CA ARG A 208 -0.52 -15.46 19.43
C ARG A 208 -1.52 -14.46 18.85
N ALA A 209 -1.04 -13.46 18.13
CA ALA A 209 -1.83 -12.51 17.36
C ALA A 209 -1.91 -13.01 15.90
N PRO A 210 -3.05 -13.55 15.44
CA PRO A 210 -3.17 -14.02 14.06
C PRO A 210 -3.23 -12.84 13.08
N HIS A 211 -2.63 -13.01 11.91
CA HIS A 211 -2.61 -12.02 10.84
C HIS A 211 -3.85 -12.14 9.96
N THR A 212 -4.69 -11.13 9.94
CA THR A 212 -5.83 -11.05 9.02
C THR A 212 -5.39 -10.61 7.62
N GLY A 213 -6.29 -10.14 6.79
CA GLY A 213 -6.07 -9.62 5.45
C GLY A 213 -7.11 -10.16 4.46
N VAL A 214 -7.18 -9.57 3.28
CA VAL A 214 -8.22 -9.88 2.29
C VAL A 214 -8.04 -11.25 1.66
N THR A 215 -9.17 -11.91 1.32
CA THR A 215 -9.22 -13.10 0.46
C THR A 215 -9.50 -12.72 -0.99
N GLY A 216 -9.17 -13.62 -1.93
CA GLY A 216 -9.40 -13.43 -3.37
C GLY A 216 -10.82 -13.76 -3.86
N PHE A 217 -11.82 -13.85 -3.00
CA PHE A 217 -13.18 -14.13 -3.44
C PHE A 217 -13.75 -12.99 -4.29
N THR A 218 -14.08 -13.30 -5.54
CA THR A 218 -14.74 -12.36 -6.48
C THR A 218 -16.26 -12.54 -6.52
N ASP A 219 -16.77 -13.70 -6.07
CA ASP A 219 -18.19 -14.01 -5.98
C ASP A 219 -18.56 -14.34 -4.52
N PRO A 220 -19.14 -13.39 -3.78
CA PRO A 220 -19.51 -13.59 -2.37
C PRO A 220 -20.48 -14.76 -2.14
N ALA A 221 -21.31 -15.09 -3.14
CA ALA A 221 -22.28 -16.19 -3.01
C ALA A 221 -21.62 -17.57 -2.98
N LYS A 222 -20.38 -17.66 -3.43
CA LYS A 222 -19.59 -18.90 -3.45
C LYS A 222 -18.52 -18.92 -2.35
N ALA A 223 -18.28 -17.80 -1.68
CA ALA A 223 -17.25 -17.73 -0.63
C ALA A 223 -17.51 -18.75 0.48
N ILE A 224 -16.43 -19.28 1.03
CA ILE A 224 -16.45 -20.19 2.20
C ILE A 224 -15.82 -19.50 3.41
N PRO A 225 -16.22 -19.87 4.65
CA PRO A 225 -15.59 -19.35 5.85
C PRO A 225 -14.08 -19.56 5.84
N ALA A 226 -13.31 -18.49 6.07
CA ALA A 226 -11.86 -18.50 6.00
C ALA A 226 -11.25 -17.70 7.16
N ALA A 227 -10.23 -18.27 7.81
CA ALA A 227 -9.55 -17.65 8.95
C ALA A 227 -8.06 -17.98 8.96
N ALA A 228 -7.25 -17.09 9.55
CA ALA A 228 -5.86 -17.33 9.87
C ALA A 228 -5.68 -17.79 11.31
N LEU A 229 -4.81 -18.77 11.53
CA LEU A 229 -4.40 -19.22 12.85
C LEU A 229 -3.18 -18.44 13.33
N ALA A 230 -3.12 -18.10 14.61
CA ALA A 230 -1.88 -17.62 15.21
C ALA A 230 -0.75 -18.64 15.02
N GLU A 231 0.49 -18.18 14.92
CA GLU A 231 1.65 -19.03 14.63
C GLU A 231 1.78 -20.22 15.62
N PRO A 232 1.72 -20.04 16.96
CA PRO A 232 1.79 -21.17 17.90
C PRO A 232 0.60 -22.11 17.81
N ASP A 233 -0.58 -21.62 17.41
CA ASP A 233 -1.81 -22.43 17.28
C ASP A 233 -1.78 -23.24 15.97
N ALA A 234 -1.18 -22.69 14.91
CA ALA A 234 -0.88 -23.45 13.69
C ALA A 234 0.11 -24.59 13.98
N ASP A 235 1.20 -24.32 14.73
CA ASP A 235 2.12 -25.36 15.20
C ASP A 235 1.43 -26.43 16.05
N GLN A 236 0.49 -26.01 16.90
CA GLN A 236 -0.29 -26.95 17.70
C GLN A 236 -1.17 -27.84 16.83
N LEU A 237 -1.84 -27.28 15.84
CA LEU A 237 -2.65 -28.05 14.88
C LEU A 237 -1.78 -29.05 14.11
N GLU A 238 -0.61 -28.62 13.62
CA GLU A 238 0.34 -29.49 12.91
C GLU A 238 0.85 -30.63 13.78
N ARG A 239 1.16 -30.37 15.06
CA ARG A 239 1.54 -31.42 16.01
C ARG A 239 0.43 -32.45 16.21
N VAL A 240 -0.84 -32.00 16.32
CA VAL A 240 -1.99 -32.94 16.46
C VAL A 240 -2.18 -33.73 15.16
N LEU A 241 -2.04 -33.15 13.99
CA LEU A 241 -2.12 -33.85 12.70
C LEU A 241 -1.02 -34.90 12.55
N ALA A 242 0.18 -34.66 13.08
CA ALA A 242 1.32 -35.58 13.02
C ALA A 242 1.08 -36.92 13.82
N TYR A 243 0.09 -36.97 14.73
CA TYR A 243 -0.31 -38.21 15.36
C TYR A 243 -1.02 -39.20 14.41
N GLY A 244 -1.35 -38.79 13.18
CA GLY A 244 -1.99 -39.66 12.17
C GLY A 244 -3.45 -40.00 12.47
N LYS A 245 -4.09 -39.36 13.45
CA LYS A 245 -5.51 -39.52 13.76
C LYS A 245 -6.34 -38.46 13.01
N PRO A 246 -7.61 -38.76 12.67
CA PRO A 246 -8.50 -37.73 12.12
C PRO A 246 -8.63 -36.56 13.10
N VAL A 247 -8.33 -35.34 12.61
CA VAL A 247 -8.43 -34.10 13.39
C VAL A 247 -9.68 -33.35 12.94
N THR A 248 -10.52 -33.01 13.93
CA THR A 248 -11.73 -32.20 13.68
C THR A 248 -11.57 -30.85 14.34
N VAL A 249 -11.82 -29.79 13.57
CA VAL A 249 -11.81 -28.41 14.05
C VAL A 249 -13.21 -27.84 13.98
N LYS A 250 -13.57 -27.05 14.98
CA LYS A 250 -14.71 -26.13 14.97
C LYS A 250 -14.20 -24.73 14.83
N MET A 251 -14.75 -23.95 13.91
CA MET A 251 -14.61 -22.49 13.83
C MET A 251 -16.00 -21.85 13.83
N ASP A 252 -16.12 -20.71 14.50
CA ASP A 252 -17.36 -19.93 14.61
C ASP A 252 -16.99 -18.48 14.31
N LEU A 253 -17.39 -18.02 13.11
CA LEU A 253 -17.09 -16.70 12.57
C LEU A 253 -18.39 -15.96 12.36
N ASP A 254 -18.57 -14.83 13.04
CA ASP A 254 -19.62 -13.85 12.77
C ASP A 254 -19.00 -12.64 12.06
N CYS A 255 -18.97 -12.71 10.74
CA CYS A 255 -18.42 -11.70 9.86
C CYS A 255 -19.12 -11.76 8.50
N GLY A 256 -18.88 -10.78 7.62
CA GLY A 256 -19.39 -10.86 6.27
C GLY A 256 -19.73 -9.50 5.67
N LEU A 257 -20.16 -9.53 4.41
CA LEU A 257 -20.58 -8.32 3.69
C LEU A 257 -21.88 -7.77 4.27
N ALA A 258 -21.91 -6.45 4.48
CA ALA A 258 -23.02 -5.70 5.08
C ALA A 258 -23.58 -4.61 4.14
N GLY A 259 -23.25 -4.68 2.84
CA GLY A 259 -23.74 -3.73 1.83
C GLY A 259 -22.61 -2.96 1.17
N THR A 260 -22.88 -1.69 0.84
CA THR A 260 -21.91 -0.76 0.25
C THR A 260 -21.77 0.45 1.17
N TYR A 261 -20.54 0.93 1.32
CA TYR A 261 -20.22 2.14 2.07
C TYR A 261 -19.55 3.16 1.15
N THR A 262 -19.70 4.45 1.44
CA THR A 262 -18.98 5.53 0.76
C THR A 262 -18.10 6.25 1.78
N GLY A 263 -16.82 5.94 1.75
CA GLY A 263 -15.77 6.66 2.43
C GLY A 263 -15.20 7.79 1.55
N ALA A 264 -13.98 8.23 1.83
CA ALA A 264 -13.29 9.21 0.99
C ALA A 264 -11.78 9.21 1.23
N ASN A 265 -11.00 9.44 0.18
CA ASN A 265 -9.61 9.91 0.31
C ASN A 265 -9.61 11.30 0.96
N VAL A 266 -8.66 11.54 1.88
CA VAL A 266 -8.42 12.88 2.43
C VAL A 266 -7.18 13.46 1.77
N ILE A 267 -7.30 14.65 1.18
CA ILE A 267 -6.24 15.24 0.37
C ILE A 267 -5.91 16.62 0.92
N GLY A 268 -4.60 16.90 1.04
CA GLY A 268 -4.10 18.21 1.44
C GLY A 268 -2.98 18.69 0.53
N GLU A 269 -2.88 20.00 0.31
CA GLU A 269 -1.84 20.61 -0.54
C GLU A 269 -1.07 21.72 0.17
N ILE A 270 0.26 21.71 -0.09
CA ILE A 270 1.13 22.88 0.05
C ILE A 270 1.30 23.44 -1.36
N THR A 271 0.60 24.52 -1.66
CA THR A 271 0.50 25.07 -3.02
C THR A 271 1.84 25.60 -3.53
N GLY A 272 2.22 25.19 -4.72
CA GLY A 272 3.41 25.66 -5.42
C GLY A 272 3.32 27.14 -5.81
N ARG A 273 4.45 27.85 -5.75
CA ARG A 273 4.47 29.29 -6.04
C ARG A 273 4.63 29.66 -7.51
N LYS A 274 5.17 28.74 -8.35
CA LYS A 274 5.42 29.01 -9.79
C LYS A 274 4.58 28.12 -10.70
N HIS A 275 4.47 26.87 -10.33
CA HIS A 275 3.78 25.83 -11.09
C HIS A 275 2.80 25.09 -10.19
N PRO A 276 1.76 25.79 -9.67
CA PRO A 276 0.80 25.19 -8.74
C PRO A 276 0.01 24.02 -9.35
N GLU A 277 -0.06 23.94 -10.67
CA GLU A 277 -0.69 22.86 -11.44
C GLU A 277 0.16 21.58 -11.53
N GLN A 278 1.46 21.67 -11.23
CA GLN A 278 2.37 20.52 -11.23
C GLN A 278 2.51 19.98 -9.81
N ILE A 279 2.32 18.68 -9.64
CA ILE A 279 2.09 18.05 -8.34
C ILE A 279 3.16 17.00 -8.08
N VAL A 280 3.72 17.02 -6.87
CA VAL A 280 4.49 15.92 -6.31
C VAL A 280 3.58 15.24 -5.29
N ASP A 281 3.25 13.97 -5.52
CA ASP A 281 2.36 13.19 -4.67
C ASP A 281 3.14 12.41 -3.62
N ILE A 282 2.69 12.49 -2.36
CA ILE A 282 3.15 11.68 -1.24
C ILE A 282 1.94 11.20 -0.47
N GLY A 283 1.97 10.00 0.10
CA GLY A 283 0.79 9.47 0.77
C GLY A 283 1.06 8.28 1.66
N GLY A 284 -0.02 7.77 2.18
CA GLY A 284 -0.22 6.54 2.93
C GLY A 284 -1.71 6.26 3.00
N HIS A 285 -2.12 5.06 3.41
CA HIS A 285 -3.55 4.78 3.57
C HIS A 285 -4.05 5.07 4.98
N LEU A 286 -5.31 5.49 5.10
CA LEU A 286 -5.87 5.92 6.38
C LEU A 286 -6.54 4.78 7.13
N ASP A 287 -7.13 3.84 6.42
CA ASP A 287 -7.72 2.67 7.04
C ASP A 287 -6.66 1.74 7.64
N SER A 288 -7.08 0.81 8.45
CA SER A 288 -6.25 -0.25 9.01
C SER A 288 -7.13 -1.46 9.30
N TRP A 289 -6.54 -2.62 9.46
CA TRP A 289 -7.29 -3.75 10.02
C TRP A 289 -7.72 -3.47 11.47
N ASP A 290 -8.84 -4.06 11.85
CA ASP A 290 -9.52 -3.83 13.12
C ASP A 290 -8.93 -4.54 14.36
N PRO A 291 -8.07 -5.60 14.27
CA PRO A 291 -7.48 -6.18 15.47
C PRO A 291 -6.51 -5.26 16.21
N GLY A 292 -5.72 -4.45 15.49
CA GLY A 292 -4.75 -3.49 16.02
C GLY A 292 -5.23 -2.04 15.93
N THR A 293 -4.37 -1.10 16.31
CA THR A 293 -4.64 0.34 16.17
C THR A 293 -4.12 0.94 14.86
N GLY A 294 -3.47 0.12 13.99
CA GLY A 294 -2.95 0.56 12.70
C GLY A 294 -1.83 1.60 12.86
N ALA A 295 -0.84 1.32 13.69
CA ALA A 295 0.27 2.24 13.91
C ALA A 295 1.31 2.14 12.78
N ILE A 296 1.74 0.91 12.47
CA ILE A 296 2.71 0.66 11.41
C ILE A 296 2.04 0.48 10.05
N ASP A 297 0.73 0.16 10.04
CA ASP A 297 -0.06 -0.17 8.86
C ASP A 297 -1.44 0.53 8.92
N ASP A 298 -1.65 1.77 8.39
CA ASP A 298 -0.57 2.62 7.85
C ASP A 298 -0.64 4.03 8.47
N GLY A 299 -0.87 4.11 9.79
CA GLY A 299 -0.79 5.40 10.51
C GLY A 299 0.58 6.06 10.33
N ALA A 300 1.66 5.25 10.22
CA ALA A 300 3.02 5.74 9.99
C ALA A 300 3.16 6.42 8.64
N GLY A 301 2.66 5.85 7.54
CA GLY A 301 2.77 6.44 6.21
C GLY A 301 2.01 7.74 6.07
N VAL A 302 0.76 7.78 6.56
CA VAL A 302 0.00 9.05 6.65
C VAL A 302 0.80 10.12 7.42
N ALA A 303 1.40 9.74 8.55
CA ALA A 303 2.16 10.66 9.39
C ALA A 303 3.46 11.13 8.73
N ILE A 304 4.19 10.23 8.05
CA ILE A 304 5.41 10.54 7.28
C ILE A 304 5.10 11.58 6.22
N ALA A 305 4.06 11.37 5.42
CA ALA A 305 3.66 12.27 4.34
C ALA A 305 3.23 13.64 4.90
N MET A 306 2.42 13.68 5.96
CA MET A 306 1.97 14.94 6.58
C MET A 306 3.12 15.68 7.25
N GLY A 307 4.03 14.98 7.96
CA GLY A 307 5.21 15.57 8.60
C GLY A 307 6.18 16.16 7.59
N ALA A 308 6.45 15.44 6.49
CA ALA A 308 7.29 15.92 5.41
C ALA A 308 6.72 17.19 4.75
N ALA A 309 5.43 17.19 4.42
CA ALA A 309 4.76 18.35 3.83
C ALA A 309 4.78 19.57 4.78
N LYS A 310 4.56 19.35 6.08
CA LYS A 310 4.64 20.43 7.11
C LYS A 310 6.03 21.05 7.16
N LEU A 311 7.09 20.27 7.14
CA LEU A 311 8.45 20.77 7.13
C LEU A 311 8.77 21.60 5.87
N ILE A 312 8.28 21.15 4.70
CA ILE A 312 8.39 21.88 3.44
C ILE A 312 7.59 23.19 3.50
N ARG A 313 6.39 23.16 4.07
CA ARG A 313 5.52 24.33 4.26
C ARG A 313 6.19 25.41 5.12
N ASP A 314 6.94 25.02 6.13
CA ASP A 314 7.59 25.92 7.09
C ASP A 314 8.86 26.59 6.54
N LEU A 315 9.28 26.23 5.34
CA LEU A 315 10.38 26.93 4.67
C LEU A 315 10.05 28.41 4.42
N PRO A 316 11.05 29.31 4.48
CA PRO A 316 10.85 30.73 4.18
C PRO A 316 10.28 31.01 2.79
N LYS A 317 10.51 30.09 1.85
CA LYS A 317 9.95 30.15 0.49
C LYS A 317 9.22 28.86 0.18
N ARG A 318 7.99 29.00 -0.32
CA ARG A 318 7.19 27.88 -0.84
C ARG A 318 7.93 27.14 -1.95
N PRO A 319 7.70 25.83 -2.14
CA PRO A 319 8.22 25.09 -3.28
C PRO A 319 7.71 25.67 -4.60
N ASP A 320 8.38 25.37 -5.71
CA ASP A 320 7.96 25.87 -7.04
C ASP A 320 6.73 25.11 -7.55
N ARG A 321 6.62 23.80 -7.25
CA ARG A 321 5.46 22.92 -7.53
C ARG A 321 4.68 22.61 -6.26
N THR A 322 3.44 22.19 -6.41
CA THR A 322 2.58 21.74 -5.31
C THR A 322 3.07 20.42 -4.73
N ILE A 323 3.08 20.29 -3.40
CA ILE A 323 3.19 19.03 -2.69
C ILE A 323 1.77 18.62 -2.30
N ARG A 324 1.32 17.45 -2.74
CA ARG A 324 0.03 16.87 -2.39
C ARG A 324 0.23 15.70 -1.47
N VAL A 325 -0.46 15.72 -0.33
CA VAL A 325 -0.55 14.60 0.61
C VAL A 325 -1.89 13.92 0.43
N ILE A 326 -1.88 12.62 0.28
CA ILE A 326 -3.09 11.81 0.16
C ILE A 326 -3.10 10.78 1.29
N ALA A 327 -4.18 10.78 2.09
CA ALA A 327 -4.51 9.69 2.98
C ALA A 327 -5.60 8.86 2.29
N PHE A 328 -5.19 7.73 1.72
CA PHE A 328 -6.05 6.89 0.90
C PHE A 328 -7.09 6.16 1.74
N ALA A 329 -8.24 5.87 1.14
CA ALA A 329 -9.34 5.16 1.76
C ALA A 329 -9.38 3.70 1.29
N ASN A 330 -9.53 2.78 2.22
CA ASN A 330 -9.77 1.37 1.94
C ASN A 330 -8.74 0.74 0.98
N GLU A 331 -7.49 0.87 1.34
CA GLU A 331 -6.37 0.14 0.74
C GLU A 331 -6.53 -1.35 1.01
N GLU A 332 -6.70 -1.72 2.29
CA GLU A 332 -6.67 -3.04 2.89
C GLU A 332 -7.64 -4.06 2.25
N MET A 333 -8.76 -3.57 1.75
CA MET A 333 -9.78 -4.44 1.14
C MET A 333 -9.69 -4.44 -0.41
N GLY A 334 -8.67 -3.77 -1.00
CA GLY A 334 -8.39 -3.84 -2.42
C GLY A 334 -8.11 -2.52 -3.12
N LEU A 335 -7.32 -1.61 -2.53
CA LEU A 335 -6.82 -0.38 -3.15
C LEU A 335 -7.93 0.54 -3.69
N PHE A 336 -9.09 0.60 -3.00
CA PHE A 336 -10.23 1.35 -3.52
C PHE A 336 -9.94 2.84 -3.63
N GLY A 337 -9.21 3.41 -2.66
CA GLY A 337 -8.78 4.81 -2.65
C GLY A 337 -7.84 5.14 -3.78
N GLY A 338 -6.79 4.34 -3.97
CA GLY A 338 -5.81 4.51 -5.04
C GLY A 338 -6.42 4.37 -6.42
N ARG A 339 -7.28 3.37 -6.63
CA ARG A 339 -8.01 3.17 -7.89
C ARG A 339 -8.92 4.34 -8.23
N ALA A 340 -9.71 4.81 -7.25
CA ALA A 340 -10.61 5.95 -7.45
C ALA A 340 -9.82 7.24 -7.75
N TYR A 341 -8.70 7.47 -7.04
CA TYR A 341 -7.79 8.58 -7.28
C TYR A 341 -7.20 8.52 -8.69
N ALA A 342 -6.64 7.37 -9.07
CA ALA A 342 -6.03 7.19 -10.38
C ALA A 342 -7.03 7.33 -11.53
N GLU A 343 -8.26 6.84 -11.37
CA GLU A 343 -9.31 7.01 -12.38
C GLU A 343 -9.69 8.48 -12.53
N LYS A 344 -9.91 9.18 -11.42
CA LYS A 344 -10.30 10.58 -11.42
C LYS A 344 -9.24 11.50 -12.03
N HIS A 345 -7.97 11.21 -11.78
CA HIS A 345 -6.83 12.04 -12.20
C HIS A 345 -6.11 11.52 -13.46
N ALA A 346 -6.57 10.43 -14.08
CA ALA A 346 -5.95 9.81 -15.26
C ALA A 346 -5.69 10.82 -16.40
N ALA A 347 -6.65 11.70 -16.68
CA ALA A 347 -6.53 12.71 -17.74
C ALA A 347 -5.48 13.80 -17.42
N GLU A 348 -5.09 13.90 -16.16
CA GLU A 348 -4.13 14.90 -15.67
C GLU A 348 -2.77 14.29 -15.27
N VAL A 349 -2.54 13.00 -15.58
CA VAL A 349 -1.34 12.27 -15.14
C VAL A 349 -0.03 12.99 -15.43
N ALA A 350 0.07 13.73 -16.53
CA ALA A 350 1.24 14.54 -16.86
C ALA A 350 1.51 15.70 -15.88
N LYS A 351 0.52 16.08 -15.07
CA LYS A 351 0.69 17.10 -14.01
C LYS A 351 1.25 16.48 -12.71
N HIS A 352 1.12 15.17 -12.51
CA HIS A 352 1.65 14.42 -11.37
C HIS A 352 3.11 14.05 -11.67
N VAL A 353 4.03 14.92 -11.33
CA VAL A 353 5.40 14.89 -11.85
C VAL A 353 6.26 13.80 -11.25
N LEU A 354 5.98 13.40 -10.00
CA LEU A 354 6.67 12.30 -9.29
C LEU A 354 5.85 11.94 -8.06
N GLY A 355 5.70 10.63 -7.78
CA GLY A 355 4.96 10.17 -6.61
C GLY A 355 5.61 9.00 -5.90
N THR A 356 5.33 8.87 -4.60
CA THR A 356 5.56 7.66 -3.81
C THR A 356 4.73 7.68 -2.54
N GLU A 357 4.32 6.50 -2.13
CA GLU A 357 3.59 6.21 -0.91
C GLU A 357 4.50 5.55 0.12
N SER A 358 4.20 5.72 1.39
CA SER A 358 4.81 4.99 2.49
C SER A 358 3.78 4.02 3.03
N ASP A 359 4.01 2.73 2.82
CA ASP A 359 3.15 1.63 3.22
C ASP A 359 3.97 0.35 3.42
N PHE A 360 4.93 0.42 4.34
CA PHE A 360 5.75 -0.73 4.75
C PHE A 360 6.32 -0.51 6.16
N GLY A 361 5.47 0.04 7.05
CA GLY A 361 5.81 0.31 8.43
C GLY A 361 6.61 1.59 8.66
N ALA A 362 7.40 1.59 9.73
CA ALA A 362 8.18 2.75 10.18
C ALA A 362 9.68 2.48 10.32
N GLY A 363 10.17 1.32 9.86
CA GLY A 363 11.59 1.01 9.83
C GLY A 363 12.37 1.98 8.93
N ARG A 364 13.68 2.13 9.14
CA ARG A 364 14.49 3.07 8.36
C ARG A 364 14.43 2.76 6.86
N ILE A 365 14.23 3.77 6.04
CA ILE A 365 14.38 3.64 4.60
C ILE A 365 15.88 3.40 4.29
N TRP A 366 16.15 2.30 3.60
CA TRP A 366 17.52 1.90 3.28
C TRP A 366 17.81 1.81 1.79
N ARG A 367 16.77 1.75 0.95
CA ARG A 367 16.88 1.63 -0.51
C ARG A 367 15.90 2.58 -1.20
N MET A 368 16.35 3.17 -2.31
CA MET A 368 15.54 3.94 -3.23
C MET A 368 15.70 3.38 -4.64
N SER A 369 14.60 3.26 -5.38
CA SER A 369 14.60 3.00 -6.83
C SER A 369 13.62 3.96 -7.53
N ALA A 370 13.68 4.04 -8.88
CA ALA A 370 12.90 5.03 -9.62
C ALA A 370 12.50 4.56 -11.01
N SER A 371 11.26 4.81 -11.40
CA SER A 371 10.77 4.77 -12.78
C SER A 371 10.59 6.20 -13.27
N VAL A 372 11.56 6.66 -14.07
CA VAL A 372 11.61 8.00 -14.62
C VAL A 372 12.19 7.96 -16.04
N LYS A 373 11.92 8.99 -16.85
CA LYS A 373 12.55 9.11 -18.17
C LYS A 373 14.09 9.20 -18.06
N PRO A 374 14.84 8.77 -19.10
CA PRO A 374 16.31 8.77 -19.08
C PRO A 374 16.93 10.11 -18.68
N GLU A 375 16.38 11.23 -19.17
CA GLU A 375 16.86 12.59 -18.94
C GLU A 375 16.69 13.04 -17.48
N ALA A 376 15.83 12.37 -16.70
CA ALA A 376 15.61 12.65 -15.28
C ALA A 376 16.51 11.83 -14.34
N ARG A 377 17.23 10.81 -14.83
CA ARG A 377 18.11 9.96 -14.00
C ARG A 377 19.20 10.76 -13.28
N GLY A 378 19.68 11.85 -13.89
CA GLY A 378 20.63 12.78 -13.26
C GLY A 378 20.03 13.45 -12.01
N ALA A 379 18.77 13.88 -12.07
CA ALA A 379 18.06 14.46 -10.93
C ALA A 379 17.82 13.42 -9.82
N ILE A 380 17.48 12.17 -10.17
CA ILE A 380 17.39 11.07 -9.21
C ILE A 380 18.74 10.82 -8.52
N GLY A 381 19.85 10.85 -9.27
CA GLY A 381 21.20 10.78 -8.70
C GLY A 381 21.55 11.94 -7.75
N GLN A 382 21.00 13.14 -7.96
CA GLN A 382 21.14 14.26 -7.03
C GLN A 382 20.33 14.00 -5.74
N ILE A 383 19.10 13.47 -5.83
CA ILE A 383 18.29 13.08 -4.68
C ILE A 383 19.03 11.99 -3.88
N ALA A 384 19.51 10.96 -4.54
CA ALA A 384 20.26 9.88 -3.90
C ALA A 384 21.47 10.38 -3.10
N LYS A 385 22.23 11.33 -3.64
CA LYS A 385 23.38 11.95 -2.94
C LYS A 385 22.97 12.67 -1.65
N VAL A 386 21.83 13.33 -1.62
CA VAL A 386 21.29 14.00 -0.43
C VAL A 386 20.86 12.98 0.62
N LEU A 387 20.32 11.83 0.20
CA LEU A 387 19.81 10.79 1.09
C LEU A 387 20.87 9.80 1.58
N ALA A 388 21.99 9.65 0.87
CA ALA A 388 23.06 8.71 1.22
C ALA A 388 23.63 8.88 2.66
N PRO A 389 23.83 10.13 3.18
CA PRO A 389 24.34 10.31 4.56
C PRO A 389 23.42 9.76 5.66
N ILE A 390 22.13 9.55 5.37
CA ILE A 390 21.17 8.96 6.32
C ILE A 390 20.88 7.48 6.03
N GLY A 391 21.71 6.84 5.21
CA GLY A 391 21.71 5.39 5.00
C GLY A 391 20.89 4.89 3.82
N VAL A 392 20.41 5.75 2.92
CA VAL A 392 19.61 5.35 1.75
C VAL A 392 20.52 5.07 0.55
N ALA A 393 20.53 3.83 0.06
CA ALA A 393 21.21 3.43 -1.16
C ALA A 393 20.30 3.58 -2.39
N TYR A 394 20.86 4.03 -3.51
CA TYR A 394 20.13 4.07 -4.78
C TYR A 394 20.36 2.79 -5.59
N ASP A 395 19.31 2.08 -5.90
CA ASP A 395 19.32 0.90 -6.77
C ASP A 395 18.79 1.30 -8.16
N ALA A 396 19.72 1.58 -9.08
CA ALA A 396 19.40 1.95 -10.45
C ALA A 396 18.95 0.75 -11.32
N THR A 397 19.00 -0.47 -10.79
CA THR A 397 18.62 -1.69 -11.53
C THR A 397 17.18 -2.09 -11.34
N LYS A 398 16.50 -1.52 -10.31
CA LYS A 398 15.08 -1.78 -10.02
C LYS A 398 14.21 -0.59 -10.44
N PRO A 399 13.01 -0.83 -10.97
CA PRO A 399 12.04 0.24 -11.18
C PRO A 399 11.49 0.76 -9.84
N GLY A 400 10.89 1.95 -9.86
CA GLY A 400 10.09 2.47 -8.76
C GLY A 400 8.61 2.29 -9.06
N GLY A 401 7.83 1.72 -8.15
CA GLY A 401 6.41 1.42 -8.35
C GLY A 401 5.45 2.43 -7.73
N GLY A 402 5.91 3.32 -6.86
CA GLY A 402 5.07 4.33 -6.21
C GLY A 402 4.45 3.91 -4.87
N GLY A 403 4.53 2.67 -4.45
CA GLY A 403 3.83 2.12 -3.27
C GLY A 403 2.51 1.45 -3.65
N SER A 404 1.67 1.14 -2.66
CA SER A 404 0.41 0.39 -2.86
C SER A 404 -0.62 1.20 -3.67
N ASP A 405 -1.21 2.25 -3.11
CA ASP A 405 -2.26 3.04 -3.76
C ASP A 405 -1.73 3.89 -4.93
N LEU A 406 -0.56 4.56 -4.77
CA LEU A 406 0.02 5.38 -5.86
C LEU A 406 0.55 4.54 -7.04
N SER A 407 0.71 3.21 -6.89
CA SER A 407 0.95 2.31 -8.02
C SER A 407 -0.14 2.42 -9.08
N GLN A 408 -1.38 2.71 -8.68
CA GLN A 408 -2.51 2.88 -9.60
C GLN A 408 -2.33 4.13 -10.50
N MET A 409 -1.78 5.23 -9.96
CA MET A 409 -1.39 6.40 -10.76
C MET A 409 -0.14 6.11 -11.61
N HIS A 410 0.83 5.37 -11.08
CA HIS A 410 2.00 4.92 -11.83
C HIS A 410 1.59 4.09 -13.06
N ALA A 411 0.64 3.17 -12.90
CA ALA A 411 0.07 2.41 -14.01
C ALA A 411 -0.63 3.28 -15.08
N LYS A 412 -1.10 4.49 -14.74
CA LYS A 412 -1.60 5.48 -15.70
C LYS A 412 -0.47 6.25 -16.39
N GLY A 413 0.76 6.17 -15.91
CA GLY A 413 1.95 6.78 -16.48
C GLY A 413 2.59 7.88 -15.64
N MET A 414 2.31 7.97 -14.34
CA MET A 414 3.02 8.83 -13.40
C MET A 414 4.44 8.31 -13.14
N ALA A 415 5.46 9.18 -13.19
CA ALA A 415 6.79 8.83 -12.71
C ALA A 415 6.77 8.56 -11.20
N ALA A 416 7.52 7.54 -10.77
CA ALA A 416 7.43 7.06 -9.40
C ALA A 416 8.79 6.73 -8.77
N LEU A 417 8.85 6.85 -7.44
CA LEU A 417 9.90 6.27 -6.61
C LEU A 417 9.35 5.06 -5.85
N SER A 418 10.24 4.16 -5.46
CA SER A 418 10.04 3.25 -4.34
C SER A 418 11.08 3.56 -3.27
N LEU A 419 10.61 3.78 -2.05
CA LEU A 419 11.42 4.06 -0.87
C LEU A 419 11.23 2.89 0.10
N THR A 420 12.15 1.91 0.04
CA THR A 420 12.01 0.65 0.78
C THR A 420 12.46 0.83 2.23
N GLN A 421 11.53 0.67 3.18
CA GLN A 421 11.80 0.61 4.60
C GLN A 421 12.44 -0.72 5.00
N ASP A 422 13.00 -0.78 6.20
CA ASP A 422 13.48 -2.03 6.81
C ASP A 422 12.28 -2.79 7.37
N GLY A 423 11.84 -3.80 6.63
CA GLY A 423 10.71 -4.65 6.98
C GLY A 423 11.07 -5.89 7.80
N THR A 424 12.29 -5.96 8.39
CA THR A 424 12.76 -7.15 9.10
C THR A 424 11.77 -7.64 10.16
N TYR A 425 11.10 -6.72 10.86
CA TYR A 425 10.12 -7.04 11.89
C TYR A 425 8.69 -6.61 11.54
N TYR A 426 8.46 -6.05 10.34
CA TYR A 426 7.14 -5.56 9.93
C TYR A 426 6.08 -6.67 9.99
N PHE A 427 6.38 -7.84 9.45
CA PHE A 427 5.48 -8.99 9.44
C PHE A 427 5.38 -9.75 10.76
N ASP A 428 6.01 -9.28 11.83
CA ASP A 428 5.71 -9.75 13.18
C ASP A 428 4.37 -9.16 13.68
N TRP A 429 4.01 -7.95 13.22
CA TRP A 429 2.89 -7.16 13.73
C TRP A 429 1.84 -6.78 12.69
N HIS A 430 2.22 -6.73 11.41
CA HIS A 430 1.36 -6.38 10.29
C HIS A 430 0.06 -7.18 10.30
N HIS A 431 -1.11 -6.49 10.20
CA HIS A 431 -2.45 -7.07 10.22
C HIS A 431 -2.81 -7.85 11.51
N THR A 432 -2.23 -7.50 12.64
CA THR A 432 -2.49 -8.16 13.93
C THR A 432 -2.97 -7.19 14.99
N SER A 433 -3.40 -7.74 16.14
CA SER A 433 -3.70 -6.95 17.34
C SER A 433 -2.47 -6.27 17.96
N GLU A 434 -1.27 -6.63 17.52
CA GLU A 434 -0.01 -6.07 17.98
C GLU A 434 0.47 -4.88 17.16
N ASP A 435 -0.25 -4.48 16.12
CA ASP A 435 0.00 -3.24 15.39
C ASP A 435 -0.44 -2.03 16.23
N THR A 436 0.48 -1.58 17.09
CA THR A 436 0.26 -0.57 18.11
C THR A 436 1.43 0.42 18.16
N LEU A 437 1.22 1.60 18.78
CA LEU A 437 2.19 2.72 18.80
C LEU A 437 3.57 2.34 19.33
N ASP A 438 3.66 1.40 20.27
CA ASP A 438 4.93 0.94 20.86
C ASP A 438 5.85 0.19 19.87
N LYS A 439 5.37 -0.12 18.67
CA LYS A 439 6.17 -0.70 17.58
C LYS A 439 6.90 0.35 16.73
N ILE A 440 6.59 1.63 16.95
CA ILE A 440 7.20 2.75 16.22
C ILE A 440 8.45 3.23 16.99
N ASP A 441 9.64 3.09 16.40
CA ASP A 441 10.83 3.81 16.87
C ASP A 441 10.78 5.27 16.36
N PRO A 442 10.73 6.28 17.26
CA PRO A 442 10.64 7.67 16.84
C PRO A 442 11.82 8.14 15.96
N SER A 443 13.02 7.56 16.15
CA SER A 443 14.21 7.95 15.37
C SER A 443 14.16 7.39 13.94
N ASP A 444 13.61 6.19 13.77
CA ASP A 444 13.44 5.58 12.47
C ASP A 444 12.31 6.26 11.69
N LEU A 445 11.20 6.58 12.36
CA LEU A 445 10.12 7.38 11.78
C LEU A 445 10.62 8.78 11.35
N ALA A 446 11.45 9.44 12.16
CA ALA A 446 12.04 10.74 11.81
C ALA A 446 12.95 10.64 10.56
N GLN A 447 13.69 9.53 10.40
CA GLN A 447 14.48 9.29 9.21
C GLN A 447 13.59 9.14 7.96
N ASN A 448 12.44 8.46 8.06
CA ASN A 448 11.46 8.38 6.97
C ASN A 448 10.97 9.77 6.57
N VAL A 449 10.60 10.60 7.55
CA VAL A 449 10.19 12.00 7.30
C VAL A 449 11.31 12.78 6.60
N ALA A 450 12.58 12.58 7.01
CA ALA A 450 13.74 13.24 6.39
C ALA A 450 13.90 12.85 4.91
N VAL A 451 13.71 11.57 4.58
CA VAL A 451 13.74 11.08 3.21
C VAL A 451 12.62 11.72 2.39
N TYR A 452 11.38 11.65 2.88
CA TYR A 452 10.20 12.19 2.18
C TYR A 452 10.28 13.71 2.00
N ALA A 453 10.66 14.46 3.02
CA ALA A 453 10.80 15.92 2.94
C ALA A 453 11.88 16.34 1.95
N ALA A 454 13.04 15.67 1.97
CA ALA A 454 14.15 16.01 1.08
C ALA A 454 13.81 15.74 -0.38
N TYR A 455 13.33 14.51 -0.71
CA TYR A 455 13.06 14.18 -2.11
C TYR A 455 11.88 14.97 -2.68
N ALA A 456 10.78 15.11 -1.92
CA ALA A 456 9.59 15.80 -2.38
C ALA A 456 9.89 17.29 -2.65
N TYR A 457 10.65 17.93 -1.76
CA TYR A 457 11.12 19.29 -1.98
C TYR A 457 12.02 19.38 -3.22
N MET A 458 12.99 18.47 -3.39
CA MET A 458 13.88 18.46 -4.55
C MET A 458 13.12 18.26 -5.87
N ALA A 459 12.16 17.35 -5.91
CA ALA A 459 11.28 17.13 -7.05
C ALA A 459 10.45 18.38 -7.37
N ALA A 460 9.92 19.04 -6.34
CA ALA A 460 9.15 20.27 -6.51
C ALA A 460 10.00 21.48 -6.99
N GLN A 461 11.32 21.45 -6.80
CA GLN A 461 12.26 22.49 -7.24
C GLN A 461 12.96 22.16 -8.56
N ALA A 462 12.82 20.95 -9.09
CA ALA A 462 13.49 20.53 -10.30
C ALA A 462 13.06 21.35 -11.52
N LYS A 463 14.01 21.64 -12.41
CA LYS A 463 13.77 22.17 -13.74
C LYS A 463 13.66 21.00 -14.72
N GLY A 464 12.65 20.99 -15.56
CA GLY A 464 12.27 19.84 -16.39
C GLY A 464 11.24 18.94 -15.67
N ASP A 465 10.93 17.81 -16.25
CA ASP A 465 9.94 16.83 -15.74
C ASP A 465 10.59 15.46 -15.55
N PHE A 466 9.89 14.55 -14.86
CA PHE A 466 10.38 13.19 -14.56
C PHE A 466 9.85 12.15 -15.57
N GLY A 467 9.03 12.56 -16.54
CA GLY A 467 8.55 11.69 -17.61
C GLY A 467 7.11 11.22 -17.45
N SER A 468 6.33 11.80 -16.53
CA SER A 468 4.91 11.47 -16.41
C SER A 468 4.15 11.83 -17.68
N ALA A 469 3.53 10.81 -18.30
CA ALA A 469 2.70 10.95 -19.49
C ALA A 469 1.73 9.75 -19.56
N PRO A 470 0.59 9.85 -20.23
CA PRO A 470 -0.33 8.73 -20.36
C PRO A 470 0.37 7.46 -20.86
N GLY A 471 0.33 6.40 -20.05
CA GLY A 471 0.90 5.10 -20.36
C GLY A 471 2.44 5.00 -20.34
N ALA A 472 3.18 6.03 -19.89
CA ALA A 472 4.65 6.07 -19.95
C ALA A 472 5.33 4.89 -19.22
N PHE A 473 4.72 4.39 -18.13
CA PHE A 473 5.29 3.34 -17.27
C PHE A 473 4.39 2.11 -17.17
N ALA A 474 3.46 1.91 -18.10
CA ALA A 474 2.48 0.80 -18.06
C ALA A 474 3.10 -0.61 -18.02
N ASN A 475 4.38 -0.75 -18.39
CA ASN A 475 5.09 -2.03 -18.42
C ASN A 475 6.08 -2.22 -17.26
N ASP A 476 6.14 -1.29 -16.31
CA ASP A 476 7.10 -1.34 -15.19
C ASP A 476 6.66 -2.26 -14.04
N GLY A 477 5.62 -3.08 -14.23
CA GLY A 477 5.17 -4.08 -13.24
C GLY A 477 4.48 -3.45 -12.03
N ALA A 478 3.56 -2.53 -12.27
CA ALA A 478 2.68 -2.02 -11.24
C ALA A 478 1.69 -3.11 -10.82
N GLY A 479 1.90 -3.73 -9.68
CA GLY A 479 0.95 -4.65 -9.06
C GLY A 479 1.54 -6.01 -8.67
N GLU A 480 2.46 -6.06 -7.70
CA GLU A 480 2.66 -7.22 -6.80
C GLU A 480 2.83 -6.73 -5.38
#